data_5db477152da86d1af19d6945a95c6609
#
_entry.id   5db477152da86d1af19d6945a95c6609
#
_cell.length_a   1.000
_cell.length_b   1.000
_cell.length_c   1.000
_cell.angle_alpha   90.00
_cell.angle_beta   90.00
_cell.angle_gamma   90.00
#
_symmetry.space_group_name_H-M   'P 1'
#
loop_
_entity.id
_entity.type
_entity.pdbx_description
1 polymer ?
#
loop_
_entity_poly.entity_id
_entity_poly.type
_entity_poly.pdbx_seq_one_letter_code
_entity_poly.pdbx_strand_id
1 'polypeptide(L)'
;MADVTDATFQTAVIERSMTVPVVVDLWAEWCGPCKQLGPIIEKVIAATDGQVELAKVDVDANPNIAQAFRVQSIPAVFAIRDGRPVEPLPPRTRNR
;
A
#
# COMPACT_ATOMS: atom_id res chain seq x y z
N MET A 1 -2.95 2.74 -11.52
CA MET A 1 -2.57 3.47 -10.34
C MET A 1 -3.63 4.47 -10.00
N ALA A 2 -4.20 4.38 -8.85
CA ALA A 2 -5.34 5.20 -8.54
C ALA A 2 -5.33 5.64 -7.10
N ASP A 3 -5.91 6.80 -6.86
CA ASP A 3 -6.16 7.25 -5.51
C ASP A 3 -7.33 6.46 -4.95
N VAL A 4 -7.15 5.89 -3.78
CA VAL A 4 -8.15 5.05 -3.14
C VAL A 4 -8.60 5.72 -1.86
N THR A 5 -9.90 5.70 -1.61
CA THR A 5 -10.50 6.35 -0.45
C THR A 5 -11.13 5.32 0.47
N ASP A 6 -11.55 5.78 1.65
CA ASP A 6 -12.28 4.92 2.58
C ASP A 6 -13.49 4.28 1.89
N ALA A 7 -14.15 5.02 0.99
CA ALA A 7 -15.34 4.53 0.31
C ALA A 7 -15.03 3.50 -0.76
N THR A 8 -13.86 3.55 -1.37
CA THR A 8 -13.52 2.67 -2.49
C THR A 8 -12.58 1.54 -2.10
N PHE A 9 -12.08 1.53 -0.88
CA PHE A 9 -11.05 0.59 -0.47
C PHE A 9 -11.48 -0.87 -0.63
N GLN A 10 -12.71 -1.19 -0.25
CA GLN A 10 -13.18 -2.57 -0.32
C GLN A 10 -13.10 -3.11 -1.75
N THR A 11 -13.56 -2.33 -2.73
CA THR A 11 -13.55 -2.77 -4.12
C THR A 11 -12.17 -2.66 -4.75
N ALA A 12 -11.51 -1.52 -4.55
CA ALA A 12 -10.27 -1.23 -5.27
C ALA A 12 -9.08 -2.00 -4.72
N VAL A 13 -9.13 -2.39 -3.45
CA VAL A 13 -8.00 -3.09 -2.82
C VAL A 13 -8.38 -4.50 -2.41
N ILE A 14 -9.38 -4.65 -1.55
CA ILE A 14 -9.68 -5.96 -0.99
C ILE A 14 -10.15 -6.93 -2.06
N GLU A 15 -11.19 -6.56 -2.80
CA GLU A 15 -11.73 -7.43 -3.84
C GLU A 15 -10.73 -7.60 -4.98
N ARG A 16 -10.07 -6.51 -5.35
CA ARG A 16 -9.09 -6.57 -6.43
C ARG A 16 -7.93 -7.48 -6.09
N SER A 17 -7.54 -7.53 -4.83
CA SER A 17 -6.43 -8.36 -4.38
C SER A 17 -6.69 -9.86 -4.52
N MET A 18 -7.93 -10.26 -4.77
CA MET A 18 -8.24 -11.65 -5.06
C MET A 18 -7.72 -12.07 -6.43
N THR A 19 -7.55 -11.11 -7.32
CA THR A 19 -7.11 -11.37 -8.69
C THR A 19 -5.64 -11.00 -8.88
N VAL A 20 -5.20 -9.89 -8.31
CA VAL A 20 -3.85 -9.37 -8.51
C VAL A 20 -3.39 -8.74 -7.21
N PRO A 21 -2.12 -8.89 -6.84
CA PRO A 21 -1.61 -8.22 -5.63
C PRO A 21 -1.76 -6.71 -5.75
N VAL A 22 -2.15 -6.07 -4.65
CA VAL A 22 -2.30 -4.62 -4.61
C VAL A 22 -1.37 -4.07 -3.55
N VAL A 23 -0.51 -3.13 -3.95
CA VAL A 23 0.39 -2.45 -3.01
C VAL A 23 -0.31 -1.17 -2.57
N VAL A 24 -0.46 -1.01 -1.26
CA VAL A 24 -1.11 0.17 -0.68
C VAL A 24 -0.03 1.10 -0.17
N ASP A 25 0.01 2.32 -0.71
CA ASP A 25 0.98 3.35 -0.34
C ASP A 25 0.26 4.40 0.51
N LEU A 26 0.55 4.40 1.80
CA LEU A 26 -0.06 5.35 2.74
C LEU A 26 0.85 6.57 2.85
N TRP A 27 0.31 7.72 2.50
CA TRP A 27 1.08 8.95 2.38
C TRP A 27 0.27 10.15 2.86
N ALA A 28 0.91 11.30 2.96
CA ALA A 28 0.23 12.55 3.27
C ALA A 28 0.96 13.71 2.59
N GLU A 29 0.23 14.77 2.36
CA GLU A 29 0.77 15.93 1.65
C GLU A 29 1.95 16.56 2.39
N TRP A 30 1.92 16.54 3.72
CA TRP A 30 2.98 17.11 4.55
C TRP A 30 4.20 16.20 4.70
N CYS A 31 4.13 15.01 4.18
CA CYS A 31 5.18 14.01 4.39
C CYS A 31 6.23 14.07 3.28
N GLY A 32 7.37 14.70 3.58
CA GLY A 32 8.45 14.82 2.60
C GLY A 32 8.95 13.49 2.07
N PRO A 33 9.30 12.53 2.95
CA PRO A 33 9.75 11.21 2.49
C PRO A 33 8.73 10.48 1.62
N CYS A 34 7.43 10.66 1.90
CA CYS A 34 6.39 10.05 1.07
C CYS A 34 6.45 10.56 -0.36
N LYS A 35 6.73 11.84 -0.53
CA LYS A 35 6.79 12.45 -1.84
C LYS A 35 8.01 12.00 -2.64
N GLN A 36 9.05 11.58 -1.96
CA GLN A 36 10.22 11.02 -2.61
C GLN A 36 10.00 9.55 -2.97
N LEU A 37 9.36 8.81 -2.08
CA LEU A 37 9.12 7.39 -2.26
C LEU A 37 8.03 7.11 -3.31
N GLY A 38 7.01 7.96 -3.36
CA GLY A 38 5.86 7.75 -4.25
C GLY A 38 6.26 7.50 -5.70
N PRO A 39 7.03 8.40 -6.33
CA PRO A 39 7.43 8.19 -7.72
C PRO A 39 8.24 6.90 -7.94
N ILE A 40 9.04 6.51 -6.94
CA ILE A 40 9.82 5.29 -7.03
C ILE A 40 8.90 4.08 -7.04
N ILE A 41 7.92 4.03 -6.14
CA ILE A 41 6.97 2.94 -6.09
C ILE A 41 6.16 2.89 -7.37
N GLU A 42 5.70 4.04 -7.86
CA GLU A 42 4.93 4.11 -9.10
C GLU A 42 5.70 3.51 -10.27
N LYS A 43 6.99 3.81 -10.33
CA LYS A 43 7.82 3.31 -11.40
C LYS A 43 8.02 1.81 -11.31
N VAL A 44 8.27 1.31 -10.12
CA VAL A 44 8.45 -0.13 -9.90
C VAL A 44 7.19 -0.90 -10.25
N ILE A 45 6.03 -0.39 -9.81
CA ILE A 45 4.76 -1.05 -10.08
C ILE A 45 4.45 -1.03 -11.59
N ALA A 46 4.69 0.10 -12.25
CA ALA A 46 4.46 0.21 -13.68
C ALA A 46 5.29 -0.80 -14.47
N ALA A 47 6.47 -1.11 -13.99
CA ALA A 47 7.35 -2.07 -14.65
C ALA A 47 6.83 -3.51 -14.57
N THR A 48 5.84 -3.79 -13.75
CA THR A 48 5.28 -5.15 -13.66
C THR A 48 4.25 -5.44 -14.75
N ASP A 49 3.90 -4.43 -15.57
CA ASP A 49 2.95 -4.62 -16.66
C ASP A 49 1.61 -5.19 -16.20
N GLY A 50 1.09 -4.67 -15.11
CA GLY A 50 -0.22 -5.06 -14.62
C GLY A 50 -0.23 -6.27 -13.71
N GLN A 51 0.93 -6.86 -13.41
CA GLN A 51 0.97 -8.00 -12.51
C GLN A 51 0.82 -7.59 -11.05
N VAL A 52 1.03 -6.32 -10.74
CA VAL A 52 0.82 -5.75 -9.41
C VAL A 52 0.18 -4.39 -9.62
N GLU A 53 -0.77 -4.04 -8.77
CA GLU A 53 -1.43 -2.73 -8.86
C GLU A 53 -1.08 -1.88 -7.65
N LEU A 54 -1.17 -0.58 -7.82
CA LEU A 54 -0.85 0.38 -6.77
C LEU A 54 -2.11 1.13 -6.35
N ALA A 55 -2.34 1.19 -5.06
CA ALA A 55 -3.40 1.99 -4.47
C ALA A 55 -2.76 3.04 -3.57
N LYS A 56 -2.98 4.32 -3.87
CA LYS A 56 -2.43 5.41 -3.06
C LYS A 56 -3.50 5.92 -2.12
N VAL A 57 -3.18 6.03 -0.84
CA VAL A 57 -4.13 6.45 0.18
C VAL A 57 -3.57 7.63 0.96
N ASP A 58 -4.25 8.77 0.87
CA ASP A 58 -3.94 9.94 1.67
C ASP A 58 -4.51 9.70 3.06
N VAL A 59 -3.65 9.55 4.07
CA VAL A 59 -4.11 9.18 5.41
C VAL A 59 -4.90 10.27 6.09
N ASP A 60 -4.69 11.53 5.72
CA ASP A 60 -5.46 12.62 6.32
C ASP A 60 -6.89 12.64 5.82
N ALA A 61 -7.07 12.32 4.55
CA ALA A 61 -8.41 12.29 3.95
C ALA A 61 -9.12 10.96 4.19
N ASN A 62 -8.39 9.92 4.56
CA ASN A 62 -8.96 8.58 4.69
C ASN A 62 -8.54 7.92 6.00
N PRO A 63 -9.01 8.48 7.12
CA PRO A 63 -8.59 8.02 8.43
C PRO A 63 -9.00 6.59 8.77
N ASN A 64 -10.08 6.09 8.16
CA ASN A 64 -10.52 4.73 8.46
C ASN A 64 -9.52 3.69 7.95
N ILE A 65 -8.97 3.91 6.76
CA ILE A 65 -7.96 3.02 6.21
C ILE A 65 -6.70 3.08 7.09
N ALA A 66 -6.26 4.29 7.43
CA ALA A 66 -5.08 4.46 8.26
C ALA A 66 -5.23 3.73 9.59
N GLN A 67 -6.42 3.81 10.19
CA GLN A 67 -6.67 3.16 11.45
C GLN A 67 -6.72 1.66 11.32
N ALA A 68 -7.29 1.15 10.23
CA ALA A 68 -7.37 -0.29 10.00
C ALA A 68 -5.99 -0.92 9.88
N PHE A 69 -5.03 -0.20 9.29
CA PHE A 69 -3.66 -0.69 9.18
C PHE A 69 -2.83 -0.36 10.42
N ARG A 70 -3.40 0.33 11.40
CA ARG A 70 -2.71 0.74 12.62
C ARG A 70 -1.42 1.50 12.31
N VAL A 71 -1.52 2.42 11.37
CA VAL A 71 -0.36 3.17 10.92
C VAL A 71 0.07 4.15 11.99
N GLN A 72 1.32 4.08 12.41
CA GLN A 72 1.86 4.99 13.41
C GLN A 72 2.79 6.02 12.78
N SER A 73 3.35 5.70 11.65
CA SER A 73 4.20 6.65 10.95
C SER A 73 4.12 6.38 9.46
N ILE A 74 4.38 7.40 8.66
CA ILE A 74 4.41 7.30 7.22
C ILE A 74 5.75 7.81 6.72
N PRO A 75 6.22 7.32 5.58
CA PRO A 75 5.53 6.46 4.63
C PRO A 75 5.34 5.04 5.17
N ALA A 76 4.24 4.40 4.78
CA ALA A 76 3.97 3.01 5.13
C ALA A 76 3.40 2.33 3.90
N VAL A 77 3.92 1.15 3.58
CA VAL A 77 3.55 0.45 2.36
C VAL A 77 3.21 -0.99 2.72
N PHE A 78 2.06 -1.46 2.24
CA PHE A 78 1.58 -2.81 2.51
C PHE A 78 1.20 -3.47 1.20
N ALA A 79 1.48 -4.75 1.07
CA ALA A 79 0.99 -5.54 -0.05
C ALA A 79 -0.21 -6.34 0.40
N ILE A 80 -1.27 -6.31 -0.38
CA ILE A 80 -2.51 -7.01 -0.08
C ILE A 80 -2.71 -8.11 -1.12
N ARG A 81 -2.94 -9.33 -0.67
CA ARG A 81 -3.23 -10.46 -1.52
C ARG A 81 -4.30 -11.31 -0.88
N ASP A 82 -5.28 -11.71 -1.66
CA ASP A 82 -6.39 -12.54 -1.17
C ASP A 82 -7.10 -11.90 0.01
N GLY A 83 -7.22 -10.58 -0.04
CA GLY A 83 -7.99 -9.82 0.93
C GLY A 83 -7.27 -9.48 2.22
N ARG A 84 -5.98 -9.78 2.34
CA ARG A 84 -5.26 -9.54 3.59
C ARG A 84 -3.82 -9.12 3.33
N PRO A 85 -3.20 -8.44 4.29
CA PRO A 85 -1.80 -8.04 4.14
C PRO A 85 -0.89 -9.25 4.03
N VAL A 86 0.07 -9.15 3.14
CA VAL A 86 1.10 -10.16 2.99
C VAL A 86 2.10 -9.95 4.11
N GLU A 87 2.33 -11.00 4.90
CA GLU A 87 3.27 -10.91 6.00
C GLU A 87 4.69 -10.84 5.47
N PRO A 88 5.50 -9.92 5.97
CA PRO A 88 6.89 -9.91 5.57
C PRO A 88 7.57 -11.18 6.07
N LEU A 89 8.56 -11.64 5.31
CA LEU A 89 9.34 -12.77 5.75
C LEU A 89 10.05 -12.41 7.05
N PRO A 90 10.17 -13.36 7.98
CA PRO A 90 10.89 -13.07 9.21
C PRO A 90 12.34 -12.75 8.91
N PRO A 91 12.98 -11.93 9.74
CA PRO A 91 14.37 -11.61 9.55
C PRO A 91 15.20 -12.88 9.57
N ARG A 92 16.21 -12.93 8.69
CA ARG A 92 17.09 -14.05 8.68
C ARG A 92 17.89 -14.07 9.94
N THR A 93 17.85 -15.13 10.68
CA THR A 93 18.66 -15.20 11.86
C THR A 93 19.96 -15.78 11.51
N ARG A 94 20.98 -15.26 12.16
CA ARG A 94 22.23 -15.66 11.87
C ARG A 94 22.63 -16.76 12.52
N ASN A 95 22.62 -17.24 13.17
CA ASN A 95 23.13 -18.26 13.80
C ASN A 95 22.30 -19.24 13.89
N ARG A 96 22.03 -19.65 13.11
CA ARG A 96 21.27 -20.63 13.19
C ARG A 96 21.64 -21.52 12.50
#